data_b9b56f5191f43062f659753e31fd05ba
#
_entry.id   b9b56f5191f43062f659753e31fd05ba
#
_cell.length_a   1.000
_cell.length_b   1.000
_cell.length_c   1.000
_cell.angle_alpha   90.00
_cell.angle_beta   90.00
_cell.angle_gamma   90.00
#
_symmetry.space_group_name_H-M   'P 1'
#
loop_
_entity.id
_entity.type
_entity.pdbx_description
1 polymer ?
#
loop_
_entity_poly.entity_id
_entity_poly.type
_entity_poly.pdbx_seq_one_letter_code
_entity_poly.pdbx_strand_id
1 'polypeptide(L)'
;MARILRGEVYWADLNPVRGREQAGLRPVLILSHDLFNRKSETVIAMAITSQAQKAGFPLTMALPPDMMPKPSWVKISQIRTISIDRLGKRIMALGPEMLDQLVNGLLELIG
;
A
#
# COMPACT_ATOMS: atom_id res chain seq x y z
N MET A 1 -14.33 -16.84 1.00
CA MET A 1 -13.20 -15.93 1.22
C MET A 1 -13.65 -14.50 0.98
N ALA A 2 -13.29 -13.59 1.86
CA ALA A 2 -13.62 -12.19 1.67
C ALA A 2 -12.87 -11.62 0.46
N ARG A 3 -13.53 -10.72 -0.27
CA ARG A 3 -12.91 -10.08 -1.43
C ARG A 3 -11.93 -9.01 -0.96
N ILE A 4 -10.78 -8.96 -1.62
CA ILE A 4 -9.76 -7.93 -1.37
C ILE A 4 -9.86 -6.95 -2.54
N LEU A 5 -10.25 -5.72 -2.24
CA LEU A 5 -10.57 -4.73 -3.26
C LEU A 5 -9.50 -3.66 -3.40
N ARG A 6 -9.31 -3.18 -4.62
CA ARG A 6 -8.45 -2.03 -4.91
C ARG A 6 -8.84 -0.85 -4.03
N GLY A 7 -7.84 -0.23 -3.41
CA GLY A 7 -8.04 0.92 -2.54
C GLY A 7 -8.15 0.58 -1.06
N GLU A 8 -8.37 -0.67 -0.73
CA GLU A 8 -8.41 -1.09 0.67
C GLU A 8 -7.02 -1.12 1.27
N VAL A 9 -6.95 -0.83 2.57
CA VAL A 9 -5.72 -0.87 3.36
C VAL A 9 -5.83 -2.01 4.35
N TYR A 10 -4.82 -2.88 4.36
CA TYR A 10 -4.75 -4.04 5.25
C TYR A 10 -3.45 -4.03 6.02
N TRP A 11 -3.47 -4.58 7.23
CA TRP A 11 -2.24 -4.99 7.89
C TRP A 11 -1.62 -6.12 7.08
N ALA A 12 -0.30 -6.12 6.95
CA ALA A 12 0.43 -7.17 6.24
C ALA A 12 1.76 -7.44 6.92
N ASP A 13 2.17 -8.72 6.89
CA ASP A 13 3.49 -9.12 7.33
C ASP A 13 4.44 -9.04 6.13
N LEU A 14 5.32 -8.06 6.15
CA LEU A 14 6.26 -7.80 5.06
C LEU A 14 7.59 -8.53 5.19
N ASN A 15 7.78 -9.31 6.26
CA ASN A 15 8.97 -10.12 6.42
C ASN A 15 8.88 -11.41 5.59
N PRO A 16 10.03 -11.99 5.17
CA PRO A 16 11.36 -11.42 5.24
C PRO A 16 11.61 -10.37 4.16
N VAL A 17 12.50 -9.43 4.46
CA VAL A 17 12.92 -8.38 3.52
C VAL A 17 14.44 -8.32 3.45
N ARG A 18 14.97 -7.59 2.46
CA ARG A 18 16.40 -7.38 2.29
C ARG A 18 16.71 -5.90 2.16
N GLY A 19 17.82 -5.49 2.79
CA GLY A 19 18.33 -4.14 2.67
C GLY A 19 17.35 -3.09 3.13
N ARG A 20 17.01 -2.16 2.25
CA ARG A 20 16.19 -0.99 2.56
C ARG A 20 14.70 -1.19 2.29
N GLU A 21 14.27 -2.42 2.03
CA GLU A 21 12.85 -2.71 1.85
C GLU A 21 12.09 -2.47 3.16
N GLN A 22 10.86 -2.02 3.04
CA GLN A 22 10.00 -1.84 4.20
C GLN A 22 9.73 -3.20 4.85
N ALA A 23 9.98 -3.32 6.15
CA ALA A 23 9.92 -4.58 6.90
C ALA A 23 8.84 -4.56 7.97
N GLY A 24 8.54 -5.74 8.50
CA GLY A 24 7.70 -5.92 9.67
C GLY A 24 6.21 -5.91 9.36
N LEU A 25 5.40 -5.83 10.43
CA LEU A 25 3.95 -5.76 10.33
C LEU A 25 3.58 -4.30 10.02
N ARG A 26 3.05 -4.05 8.84
CA ARG A 26 2.78 -2.70 8.33
C ARG A 26 1.47 -2.66 7.58
N PRO A 27 0.81 -1.49 7.54
CA PRO A 27 -0.31 -1.32 6.62
C PRO A 27 0.19 -1.32 5.17
N VAL A 28 -0.62 -1.86 4.28
CA VAL A 28 -0.37 -1.81 2.83
C VAL A 28 -1.63 -1.37 2.12
N LEU A 29 -1.45 -0.61 1.04
CA LEU A 29 -2.54 -0.15 0.18
C LEU A 29 -2.64 -1.08 -1.01
N ILE A 30 -3.81 -1.66 -1.22
CA ILE A 30 -4.06 -2.57 -2.34
C ILE A 30 -4.30 -1.77 -3.62
N LEU A 31 -3.49 -2.00 -4.64
CA LEU A 31 -3.62 -1.33 -5.94
C LEU A 31 -4.30 -2.20 -6.98
N SER A 32 -4.16 -3.52 -6.86
CA SER A 32 -4.66 -4.46 -7.86
C SER A 32 -6.15 -4.73 -7.69
N HIS A 33 -6.80 -5.01 -8.83
CA HIS A 33 -8.24 -5.26 -8.86
C HIS A 33 -8.58 -6.64 -8.30
N ASP A 34 -9.81 -6.77 -7.81
CA ASP A 34 -10.36 -7.98 -7.21
C ASP A 34 -10.16 -9.22 -8.10
N LEU A 35 -10.43 -9.10 -9.39
CA LEU A 35 -10.28 -10.25 -10.30
C LEU A 35 -8.84 -10.77 -10.32
N PHE A 36 -7.86 -9.86 -10.41
CA PHE A 36 -6.45 -10.23 -10.33
C PHE A 36 -6.14 -10.90 -8.99
N ASN A 37 -6.59 -10.27 -7.88
CA ASN A 37 -6.30 -10.74 -6.53
C ASN A 37 -6.81 -12.17 -6.33
N ARG A 38 -8.02 -12.46 -6.78
CA ARG A 38 -8.60 -13.80 -6.63
C ARG A 38 -7.88 -14.83 -7.49
N LYS A 39 -7.55 -14.48 -8.71
CA LYS A 39 -6.94 -15.42 -9.65
C LYS A 39 -5.49 -15.72 -9.33
N SER A 40 -4.73 -14.71 -8.92
CA SER A 40 -3.30 -14.85 -8.64
C SER A 40 -3.01 -15.30 -7.21
N GLU A 41 -3.97 -15.14 -6.30
CA GLU A 41 -3.78 -15.32 -4.86
C GLU A 41 -2.69 -14.42 -4.30
N THR A 42 -2.43 -13.30 -4.98
CA THR A 42 -1.52 -12.25 -4.57
C THR A 42 -2.19 -10.91 -4.76
N VAL A 43 -1.60 -9.87 -4.18
CA VAL A 43 -2.01 -8.48 -4.40
C VAL A 43 -0.80 -7.65 -4.80
N ILE A 44 -1.03 -6.60 -5.56
CA ILE A 44 -0.02 -5.58 -5.82
C ILE A 44 -0.33 -4.43 -4.90
N ALA A 45 0.64 -4.05 -4.06
CA ALA A 45 0.38 -3.11 -2.98
C ALA A 45 1.56 -2.17 -2.76
N MET A 46 1.28 -1.03 -2.12
CA MET A 46 2.29 -0.07 -1.65
C MET A 46 2.34 -0.11 -0.14
N ALA A 47 3.55 -0.09 0.42
CA ALA A 47 3.73 -0.04 1.87
C ALA A 47 3.35 1.34 2.42
N ILE A 48 2.81 1.36 3.63
CA ILE A 48 2.48 2.58 4.36
C ILE A 48 3.34 2.62 5.62
N THR A 49 3.86 3.79 5.96
CA THR A 49 4.69 3.99 7.16
C THR A 49 4.13 5.13 8.01
N SER A 50 4.32 5.02 9.32
CA SER A 50 4.01 6.11 10.26
C SER A 50 5.22 6.99 10.57
N GLN A 51 6.39 6.66 10.02
CA GLN A 51 7.57 7.51 10.16
C GLN A 51 7.50 8.66 9.17
N ALA A 52 7.76 9.87 9.65
CA ALA A 52 7.75 11.05 8.78
C ALA A 52 8.74 10.90 7.63
N GLN A 53 8.31 11.24 6.43
CA GLN A 53 9.09 11.09 5.22
C GLN A 53 9.60 12.44 4.72
N LYS A 54 10.91 12.54 4.48
CA LYS A 54 11.52 13.75 3.93
C LYS A 54 11.32 13.82 2.41
N ALA A 55 11.38 12.67 1.75
CA ALA A 55 11.14 12.61 0.32
C ALA A 55 9.64 12.78 0.09
N GLY A 56 9.28 13.78 -0.69
CA GLY A 56 7.88 14.04 -1.02
C GLY A 56 7.44 13.27 -2.26
N PHE A 57 6.32 13.68 -2.80
CA PHE A 57 5.78 13.14 -4.05
C PHE A 57 6.80 13.34 -5.19
N PRO A 58 7.05 12.33 -6.05
CA PRO A 58 6.26 11.10 -6.20
C PRO A 58 6.80 9.88 -5.43
N LEU A 59 7.83 10.04 -4.61
CA LEU A 59 8.37 8.92 -3.84
C LEU A 59 7.44 8.50 -2.70
N THR A 60 6.85 9.49 -2.03
CA THR A 60 5.90 9.27 -0.94
C THR A 60 4.74 10.24 -1.06
N MET A 61 3.63 9.91 -0.40
CA MET A 61 2.49 10.82 -0.30
C MET A 61 1.89 10.71 1.10
N ALA A 62 1.75 11.86 1.76
CA ALA A 62 1.11 11.89 3.07
C ALA A 62 -0.38 11.61 2.94
N LEU A 63 -0.91 10.80 3.85
CA LEU A 63 -2.35 10.57 3.95
C LEU A 63 -2.97 11.72 4.76
N PRO A 64 -4.24 12.05 4.50
CA PRO A 64 -4.94 13.07 5.29
C PRO A 64 -4.91 12.74 6.78
N PRO A 65 -4.89 13.77 7.65
CA PRO A 65 -5.00 13.55 9.10
C PRO A 65 -6.27 12.77 9.41
N ASP A 66 -6.21 11.97 10.45
CA ASP A 66 -7.33 11.19 10.98
C ASP A 66 -7.81 10.03 10.10
N MET A 67 -7.20 9.84 8.93
CA MET A 67 -7.55 8.72 8.06
C MET A 67 -6.99 7.39 8.60
N MET A 68 -5.83 7.45 9.27
CA MET A 68 -5.17 6.31 9.90
C MET A 68 -5.02 6.61 11.40
N PRO A 69 -4.83 5.57 12.25
CA PRO A 69 -4.64 5.77 13.68
C PRO A 69 -3.47 6.70 14.04
N LYS A 70 -2.47 6.78 13.16
CA LYS A 70 -1.31 7.68 13.29
C LYS A 70 -1.11 8.42 11.97
N PRO A 71 -0.49 9.60 11.98
CA PRO A 71 -0.05 10.21 10.73
C PRO A 71 0.76 9.21 9.91
N SER A 72 0.42 9.09 8.63
CA SER A 72 0.99 8.03 7.79
C SER A 72 1.29 8.53 6.38
N TRP A 73 2.22 7.86 5.74
CA TRP A 73 2.66 8.16 4.38
C TRP A 73 2.64 6.89 3.56
N VAL A 74 2.12 6.98 2.34
CA VAL A 74 2.23 5.89 1.37
C VAL A 74 3.61 5.98 0.71
N LYS A 75 4.35 4.89 0.74
CA LYS A 75 5.67 4.80 0.10
C LYS A 75 5.47 4.28 -1.32
N ILE A 76 5.27 5.20 -2.26
CA ILE A 76 4.95 4.86 -3.65
C ILE A 76 6.04 3.99 -4.27
N SER A 77 7.31 4.28 -3.94
CA SER A 77 8.44 3.52 -4.44
C SER A 77 8.55 2.10 -3.86
N GLN A 78 7.81 1.81 -2.78
CA GLN A 78 7.81 0.49 -2.14
C GLN A 78 6.60 -0.33 -2.60
N ILE A 79 6.41 -0.38 -3.90
CA ILE A 79 5.37 -1.22 -4.51
C ILE A 79 5.91 -2.66 -4.59
N ARG A 80 5.03 -3.63 -4.28
CA ARG A 80 5.43 -5.03 -4.31
C ARG A 80 4.23 -5.95 -4.45
N THR A 81 4.51 -7.18 -4.86
CA THR A 81 3.52 -8.26 -4.89
C THR A 81 3.59 -9.01 -3.57
N ILE A 82 2.44 -9.21 -2.94
CA ILE A 82 2.33 -9.85 -1.62
C ILE A 82 1.32 -10.98 -1.71
N SER A 83 1.66 -12.15 -1.15
CA SER A 83 0.70 -13.25 -1.02
C SER A 83 -0.46 -12.81 -0.13
N ILE A 84 -1.69 -13.16 -0.51
CA ILE A 84 -2.87 -12.83 0.31
C ILE A 84 -2.78 -13.43 1.70
N ASP A 85 -2.01 -14.51 1.88
CA ASP A 85 -1.81 -15.14 3.20
C ASP A 85 -1.08 -14.22 4.18
N ARG A 86 -0.40 -13.20 3.68
CA ARG A 86 0.31 -12.23 4.52
C ARG A 86 -0.59 -11.10 5.00
N LEU A 87 -1.80 -11.00 4.46
CA LEU A 87 -2.73 -9.93 4.83
C LEU A 87 -3.48 -10.28 6.10
N GLY A 88 -3.57 -9.32 6.99
CA GLY A 88 -4.35 -9.44 8.23
C GLY A 88 -5.63 -8.64 8.15
N LYS A 89 -5.90 -7.86 9.19
CA LYS A 89 -7.14 -7.11 9.32
C LYS A 89 -7.19 -5.93 8.36
N ARG A 90 -8.36 -5.72 7.75
CA ARG A 90 -8.66 -4.53 6.95
C ARG A 90 -8.75 -3.31 7.88
N ILE A 91 -8.16 -2.20 7.46
CA ILE A 91 -8.13 -0.96 8.25
C ILE A 91 -9.14 0.05 7.71
N MET A 92 -9.09 0.33 6.40
CA MET A 92 -9.89 1.37 5.77
C MET A 92 -9.79 1.24 4.24
N ALA A 93 -10.37 2.18 3.51
CA ALA A 93 -10.24 2.26 2.06
C ALA A 93 -10.02 3.70 1.64
N LEU A 94 -9.21 3.90 0.60
CA LEU A 94 -9.00 5.20 -0.03
C LEU A 94 -9.97 5.39 -1.18
N GLY A 95 -10.39 6.62 -1.39
CA GLY A 95 -11.23 6.97 -2.52
C GLY A 95 -10.46 7.05 -3.84
N PRO A 96 -11.18 7.13 -4.97
CA PRO A 96 -10.55 7.08 -6.30
C PRO A 96 -9.60 8.24 -6.57
N GLU A 97 -9.86 9.42 -6.03
CA GLU A 97 -9.01 10.59 -6.26
C GLU A 97 -7.60 10.38 -5.72
N MET A 98 -7.49 9.85 -4.50
CA MET A 98 -6.19 9.56 -3.90
C MET A 98 -5.50 8.42 -4.62
N LEU A 99 -6.25 7.41 -5.02
CA LEU A 99 -5.69 6.30 -5.78
C LEU A 99 -5.09 6.79 -7.09
N ASP A 100 -5.79 7.68 -7.81
CA ASP A 100 -5.29 8.25 -9.05
C ASP A 100 -3.99 9.04 -8.83
N GLN A 101 -3.90 9.81 -7.75
CA GLN A 101 -2.69 10.54 -7.40
C GLN A 101 -1.51 9.58 -7.16
N LEU A 102 -1.77 8.49 -6.43
CA LEU A 102 -0.74 7.50 -6.13
C LEU A 102 -0.27 6.78 -7.40
N VAL A 103 -1.19 6.40 -8.26
CA VAL A 103 -0.85 5.77 -9.55
C VAL A 103 -0.06 6.75 -10.43
N ASN A 104 -0.46 8.02 -10.46
CA ASN A 104 0.30 9.03 -11.21
C ASN A 104 1.72 9.19 -10.66
N GLY A 105 1.88 9.14 -9.34
CA GLY A 105 3.21 9.17 -8.74
C GLY A 105 4.04 7.96 -9.17
N LEU A 106 3.45 6.79 -9.19
CA LEU A 106 4.14 5.58 -9.65
C LEU A 106 4.57 5.71 -11.10
N LEU A 107 3.70 6.26 -11.96
CA LEU A 107 4.02 6.48 -13.37
C LEU A 107 5.19 7.46 -13.55
N GLU A 108 5.31 8.46 -12.69
CA GLU A 108 6.47 9.36 -12.72
C GLU A 108 7.77 8.63 -12.40
N LEU A 109 7.70 7.57 -11.60
CA LEU A 109 8.89 6.79 -11.23
C LEU A 109 9.29 5.77 -12.30
N ILE A 110 8.32 5.18 -12.98
CA ILE A 110 8.57 4.02 -13.85
C ILE A 110 8.00 4.14 -15.27
N GLY A 111 7.15 5.11 -15.51
CA GLY A 111 6.42 5.26 -16.78
C GLY A 111 7.09 6.10 -17.83
#